data_de084d70664e73a925a45aecf9f67adf
#
_entry.id   de084d70664e73a925a45aecf9f67adf
#
_cell.length_a   1.000
_cell.length_b   1.000
_cell.length_c   1.000
_cell.angle_alpha   90.00
_cell.angle_beta   90.00
_cell.angle_gamma   90.00
#
_symmetry.space_group_name_H-M   'P 1'
#
loop_
_entity.id
_entity.type
_entity.pdbx_description
1 polymer ?
#
loop_
_entity_poly.entity_id
_entity_poly.type
_entity_poly.pdbx_seq_one_letter_code
_entity_poly.pdbx_strand_id
1 'polypeptide(L)'
;MADFTWSFSSLKEYINCPKKYQEVRILKNYSFIDTPQTIYGKEVHEALENYVNGHIKYSNKLYNEKGEHVSKYGQVREPMEVIAKGITSKTWNKTHEELKLDKAKGGYKPLGRHDGGVRMCGYWYNLGMTEEQVREKVFEWNQLNKPPMDDKEVETILTSVGKMHQKNLEDNPEPTLAKNYMRFKKMVDALIAIPGIKYPELKMALTKKMEQCDFNDEKRWVRGIADLVIVDNDEAYIIDYKTGSNKYPDTKQLRLMALMCFVIFPEVNKIKAGLLFCMKNSFVQESYTREDIHKSWKKFQTPLDRLTMSYEKDQWMPNPTPLCGWCPVETCEHHRPRR
;
A
#
# COMPACT_ATOMS: atom_id res chain seq x y z
N MET A 1 -11.17 -18.80 -30.66
CA MET A 1 -10.28 -18.86 -29.46
C MET A 1 -11.15 -18.92 -28.24
N ALA A 2 -10.90 -19.92 -27.39
CA ALA A 2 -11.64 -20.07 -26.15
C ALA A 2 -11.56 -18.79 -25.29
N ASP A 3 -12.69 -18.39 -24.74
CA ASP A 3 -12.79 -17.17 -23.93
C ASP A 3 -12.74 -17.54 -22.46
N PHE A 4 -11.60 -17.33 -21.82
CA PHE A 4 -11.38 -17.60 -20.39
C PHE A 4 -10.56 -16.50 -19.75
N THR A 5 -10.80 -16.30 -18.46
CA THR A 5 -9.99 -15.42 -17.62
C THR A 5 -9.03 -16.25 -16.79
N TRP A 6 -7.79 -15.83 -16.68
CA TRP A 6 -6.79 -16.52 -15.86
C TRP A 6 -6.12 -15.60 -14.83
N SER A 7 -5.50 -16.23 -13.86
CA SER A 7 -4.65 -15.60 -12.85
C SER A 7 -3.43 -16.51 -12.64
N PHE A 8 -2.41 -16.01 -11.94
CA PHE A 8 -1.25 -16.86 -11.62
C PHE A 8 -1.67 -18.14 -10.88
N SER A 9 -2.52 -18.04 -9.88
CA SER A 9 -2.98 -19.19 -9.10
C SER A 9 -3.74 -20.21 -9.95
N SER A 10 -4.64 -19.75 -10.83
CA SER A 10 -5.41 -20.62 -11.71
C SER A 10 -4.53 -21.30 -12.76
N LEU A 11 -3.59 -20.57 -13.35
CA LEU A 11 -2.63 -21.12 -14.32
C LEU A 11 -1.70 -22.15 -13.64
N LYS A 12 -1.22 -21.87 -12.44
CA LYS A 12 -0.42 -22.81 -11.65
C LYS A 12 -1.18 -24.09 -11.33
N GLU A 13 -2.47 -23.98 -11.00
CA GLU A 13 -3.33 -25.15 -10.76
C GLU A 13 -3.48 -25.99 -12.01
N TYR A 14 -3.69 -25.36 -13.18
CA TYR A 14 -3.72 -26.05 -14.47
C TYR A 14 -2.40 -26.76 -14.79
N ILE A 15 -1.26 -26.06 -14.62
CA ILE A 15 0.07 -26.65 -14.86
C ILE A 15 0.28 -27.87 -13.95
N ASN A 16 -0.17 -27.81 -12.72
CA ASN A 16 -0.04 -28.91 -11.77
C ASN A 16 -0.90 -30.12 -12.16
N CYS A 17 -2.16 -29.89 -12.56
CA CYS A 17 -3.04 -30.96 -13.03
C CYS A 17 -4.23 -30.37 -13.78
N PRO A 18 -4.29 -30.51 -15.14
CA PRO A 18 -5.43 -30.05 -15.94
C PRO A 18 -6.77 -30.65 -15.47
N LYS A 19 -6.82 -31.93 -15.14
CA LYS A 19 -8.03 -32.58 -14.63
C LYS A 19 -8.53 -31.94 -13.34
N LYS A 20 -7.67 -31.68 -12.36
CA LYS A 20 -8.03 -30.96 -11.15
C LYS A 20 -8.55 -29.56 -11.47
N TYR A 21 -7.87 -28.82 -12.37
CA TYR A 21 -8.31 -27.51 -12.79
C TYR A 21 -9.72 -27.54 -13.37
N GLN A 22 -10.03 -28.50 -14.25
CA GLN A 22 -11.37 -28.67 -14.80
C GLN A 22 -12.41 -28.87 -13.71
N GLU A 23 -12.18 -29.83 -12.81
CA GLU A 23 -13.15 -30.22 -11.77
C GLU A 23 -13.41 -29.09 -10.76
N VAL A 24 -12.36 -28.37 -10.37
CA VAL A 24 -12.45 -27.33 -9.32
C VAL A 24 -12.84 -25.97 -9.89
N ARG A 25 -12.30 -25.56 -11.05
CA ARG A 25 -12.47 -24.21 -11.59
C ARG A 25 -13.58 -24.09 -12.62
N ILE A 26 -13.74 -25.08 -13.49
CA ILE A 26 -14.70 -25.02 -14.59
C ILE A 26 -16.02 -25.65 -14.13
N LEU A 27 -16.00 -26.91 -13.77
CA LEU A 27 -17.20 -27.65 -13.37
C LEU A 27 -17.68 -27.35 -11.97
N LYS A 28 -16.76 -26.87 -11.09
CA LYS A 28 -17.04 -26.54 -9.68
C LYS A 28 -17.63 -27.73 -8.88
N ASN A 29 -17.28 -28.94 -9.28
CA ASN A 29 -17.71 -30.18 -8.61
C ASN A 29 -17.11 -30.31 -7.19
N TYR A 30 -15.96 -29.65 -6.98
CA TYR A 30 -15.26 -29.68 -5.71
C TYR A 30 -14.91 -28.26 -5.27
N SER A 31 -15.13 -27.97 -4.00
CA SER A 31 -14.75 -26.68 -3.39
C SER A 31 -13.40 -26.77 -2.70
N PHE A 32 -12.73 -25.62 -2.59
CA PHE A 32 -11.54 -25.52 -1.75
C PHE A 32 -11.96 -25.51 -0.28
N ILE A 33 -11.37 -26.40 0.51
CA ILE A 33 -11.59 -26.44 1.96
C ILE A 33 -10.48 -25.64 2.64
N ASP A 34 -10.87 -24.61 3.37
CA ASP A 34 -9.92 -23.83 4.16
C ASP A 34 -9.34 -24.67 5.29
N THR A 35 -8.02 -24.71 5.38
CA THR A 35 -7.30 -25.29 6.51
C THR A 35 -7.03 -24.21 7.56
N PRO A 36 -6.74 -24.56 8.83
CA PRO A 36 -6.33 -23.57 9.84
C PRO A 36 -5.18 -22.66 9.37
N GLN A 37 -4.26 -23.19 8.57
CA GLN A 37 -3.13 -22.43 8.02
C GLN A 37 -3.57 -21.42 6.97
N THR A 38 -4.53 -21.78 6.09
CA THR A 38 -5.07 -20.84 5.09
C THR A 38 -5.94 -19.77 5.72
N ILE A 39 -6.74 -20.10 6.74
CA ILE A 39 -7.51 -19.13 7.52
C ILE A 39 -6.57 -18.12 8.18
N TYR A 40 -5.57 -18.62 8.91
CA TYR A 40 -4.57 -17.76 9.54
C TYR A 40 -3.84 -16.87 8.53
N GLY A 41 -3.51 -17.38 7.33
CA GLY A 41 -2.93 -16.60 6.25
C GLY A 41 -3.82 -15.43 5.84
N LYS A 42 -5.12 -15.67 5.64
CA LYS A 42 -6.10 -14.64 5.30
C LYS A 42 -6.20 -13.56 6.38
N GLU A 43 -6.28 -13.97 7.66
CA GLU A 43 -6.35 -13.04 8.79
C GLU A 43 -5.11 -12.13 8.88
N VAL A 44 -3.91 -12.69 8.63
CA VAL A 44 -2.67 -11.89 8.60
C VAL A 44 -2.72 -10.87 7.46
N HIS A 45 -3.08 -11.27 6.23
CA HIS A 45 -3.18 -10.37 5.09
C HIS A 45 -4.16 -9.23 5.38
N GLU A 46 -5.37 -9.55 5.86
CA GLU A 46 -6.38 -8.56 6.23
C GLU A 46 -5.89 -7.58 7.32
N ALA A 47 -5.22 -8.10 8.36
CA ALA A 47 -4.70 -7.26 9.43
C ALA A 47 -3.62 -6.29 8.93
N LEU A 48 -2.73 -6.75 8.04
CA LEU A 48 -1.66 -5.91 7.46
C LEU A 48 -2.25 -4.88 6.47
N GLU A 49 -3.20 -5.28 5.62
CA GLU A 49 -3.93 -4.40 4.73
C GLU A 49 -4.62 -3.27 5.50
N ASN A 50 -5.41 -3.61 6.53
CA ASN A 50 -6.13 -2.64 7.35
C ASN A 50 -5.18 -1.66 8.04
N TYR A 51 -4.03 -2.15 8.51
CA TYR A 51 -3.01 -1.32 9.13
C TYR A 51 -2.40 -0.32 8.13
N VAL A 52 -2.02 -0.79 6.94
CA VAL A 52 -1.49 0.09 5.87
C VAL A 52 -2.55 1.09 5.42
N ASN A 53 -3.80 0.65 5.21
CA ASN A 53 -4.92 1.52 4.84
C ASN A 53 -5.19 2.61 5.89
N GLY A 54 -5.10 2.27 7.17
CA GLY A 54 -5.21 3.21 8.27
C GLY A 54 -4.16 4.31 8.20
N HIS A 55 -2.90 3.95 7.96
CA HIS A 55 -1.79 4.90 7.82
C HIS A 55 -1.94 5.80 6.58
N ILE A 56 -2.38 5.27 5.44
CA ILE A 56 -2.65 6.06 4.23
C ILE A 56 -3.75 7.11 4.50
N LYS A 57 -4.84 6.71 5.13
CA LYS A 57 -5.94 7.62 5.49
C LYS A 57 -5.48 8.70 6.47
N TYR A 58 -4.63 8.32 7.44
CA TYR A 58 -4.06 9.22 8.42
C TYR A 58 -3.13 10.25 7.77
N SER A 59 -2.20 9.82 6.91
CA SER A 59 -1.27 10.72 6.21
C SER A 59 -1.95 11.62 5.18
N ASN A 60 -2.94 11.12 4.42
CA ASN A 60 -3.67 11.90 3.43
C ASN A 60 -4.49 13.08 4.00
N LYS A 61 -4.77 13.06 5.31
CA LYS A 61 -5.39 14.23 5.99
C LYS A 61 -4.44 15.42 6.12
N LEU A 62 -3.13 15.20 6.03
CA LEU A 62 -2.09 16.22 6.27
C LEU A 62 -1.46 16.74 4.98
N TYR A 63 -1.58 16.02 3.87
CA TYR A 63 -0.94 16.34 2.59
C TYR A 63 -1.96 16.31 1.44
N ASN A 64 -1.77 17.20 0.45
CA ASN A 64 -2.56 17.15 -0.78
C ASN A 64 -1.93 16.15 -1.79
N GLU A 65 -2.57 16.00 -2.96
CA GLU A 65 -2.11 15.12 -4.04
C GLU A 65 -0.71 15.48 -4.58
N LYS A 66 -0.26 16.72 -4.36
CA LYS A 66 1.08 17.20 -4.71
C LYS A 66 2.12 16.98 -3.62
N GLY A 67 1.74 16.33 -2.51
CA GLY A 67 2.62 16.16 -1.36
C GLY A 67 2.86 17.41 -0.51
N GLU A 68 2.10 18.48 -0.73
CA GLU A 68 2.21 19.71 0.05
C GLU A 68 1.41 19.60 1.34
N HIS A 69 1.99 20.05 2.45
CA HIS A 69 1.29 20.08 3.73
C HIS A 69 0.08 21.01 3.69
N VAL A 70 -1.08 20.52 4.08
CA VAL A 70 -2.34 21.28 4.01
C VAL A 70 -3.04 21.40 5.36
N SER A 71 -3.88 22.43 5.48
CA SER A 71 -4.81 22.57 6.60
C SER A 71 -5.95 21.55 6.48
N LYS A 72 -6.73 21.36 7.56
CA LYS A 72 -7.97 20.58 7.53
C LYS A 72 -9.00 21.06 6.48
N TYR A 73 -8.80 22.25 5.91
CA TYR A 73 -9.63 22.84 4.86
C TYR A 73 -8.95 22.80 3.48
N GLY A 74 -7.87 22.02 3.32
CA GLY A 74 -7.16 21.86 2.05
C GLY A 74 -6.28 23.04 1.63
N GLN A 75 -6.07 24.03 2.50
CA GLN A 75 -5.20 25.17 2.18
C GLN A 75 -3.73 24.80 2.35
N VAL A 76 -2.90 25.02 1.33
CA VAL A 76 -1.45 24.83 1.41
C VAL A 76 -0.86 25.69 2.52
N ARG A 77 -0.02 25.08 3.34
CA ARG A 77 0.63 25.70 4.49
C ARG A 77 2.08 26.03 4.18
N GLU A 78 2.60 27.09 4.82
CA GLU A 78 4.01 27.44 4.71
C GLU A 78 4.92 26.30 5.20
N PRO A 79 6.03 26.00 4.48
CA PRO A 79 6.99 24.99 4.89
C PRO A 79 7.48 25.22 6.32
N MET A 80 7.58 24.16 7.10
CA MET A 80 7.98 24.24 8.51
C MET A 80 9.42 24.76 8.67
N GLU A 81 10.29 24.50 7.69
CA GLU A 81 11.67 24.97 7.64
C GLU A 81 11.76 26.50 7.60
N VAL A 82 10.76 27.15 7.01
CA VAL A 82 10.67 28.61 6.96
C VAL A 82 10.23 29.15 8.31
N ILE A 83 9.21 28.53 8.90
CA ILE A 83 8.66 28.95 10.19
C ILE A 83 9.67 28.73 11.31
N ALA A 84 10.43 27.63 11.25
CA ALA A 84 11.45 27.28 12.24
C ALA A 84 12.57 28.33 12.39
N LYS A 85 12.79 29.17 11.39
CA LYS A 85 13.78 30.26 11.42
C LYS A 85 13.32 31.49 12.21
N GLY A 86 12.12 31.45 12.76
CA GLY A 86 11.50 32.59 13.42
C GLY A 86 10.79 33.54 12.47
N ILE A 87 9.88 34.36 13.00
CA ILE A 87 9.03 35.28 12.24
C ILE A 87 9.43 36.73 12.57
N THR A 88 9.66 37.52 11.53
CA THR A 88 10.05 38.92 11.68
C THR A 88 8.84 39.85 11.68
N SER A 89 8.96 41.01 12.35
CA SER A 89 7.88 41.99 12.54
C SER A 89 7.29 42.61 11.27
N LYS A 90 7.95 42.47 10.12
CA LYS A 90 7.43 42.94 8.82
C LYS A 90 6.08 42.32 8.44
N THR A 91 5.73 41.19 9.03
CA THR A 91 4.46 40.48 8.76
C THR A 91 3.30 40.93 9.67
N TRP A 92 3.56 41.63 10.79
CA TRP A 92 2.53 42.12 11.71
C TRP A 92 1.87 43.43 11.26
N ASN A 93 2.53 44.24 10.48
CA ASN A 93 2.08 45.58 10.12
C ASN A 93 1.10 45.61 8.91
N LYS A 94 0.65 44.45 8.43
CA LYS A 94 -0.39 44.43 7.43
C LYS A 94 -1.75 44.73 8.10
N THR A 95 -2.46 45.71 7.54
CA THR A 95 -3.81 46.04 7.93
C THR A 95 -4.77 44.88 7.66
N HIS A 96 -5.90 44.87 8.36
CA HIS A 96 -6.93 43.83 8.14
C HIS A 96 -7.43 43.80 6.68
N GLU A 97 -7.40 44.94 6.00
CA GLU A 97 -7.78 45.05 4.58
C GLU A 97 -6.71 44.46 3.63
N GLU A 98 -5.44 44.69 3.90
CA GLU A 98 -4.35 44.08 3.15
C GLU A 98 -4.35 42.55 3.29
N LEU A 99 -4.68 42.03 4.47
CA LEU A 99 -4.85 40.60 4.71
C LEU A 99 -6.08 40.03 3.99
N LYS A 100 -7.16 40.82 3.83
CA LYS A 100 -8.35 40.42 3.02
C LYS A 100 -8.02 40.40 1.52
N LEU A 101 -7.25 41.38 1.03
CA LEU A 101 -6.81 41.46 -0.37
C LEU A 101 -5.88 40.31 -0.74
N ASP A 102 -4.95 39.94 0.13
CA ASP A 102 -4.09 38.78 -0.06
C ASP A 102 -4.88 37.48 -0.11
N LYS A 103 -5.91 37.36 0.73
CA LYS A 103 -6.84 36.19 0.71
C LYS A 103 -7.68 36.11 -0.56
N ALA A 104 -8.17 37.26 -1.06
CA ALA A 104 -8.98 37.33 -2.28
C ALA A 104 -8.19 37.02 -3.55
N LYS A 105 -6.87 37.28 -3.56
CA LYS A 105 -5.95 36.99 -4.67
C LYS A 105 -5.42 35.56 -4.65
N GLY A 106 -5.92 34.68 -3.74
CA GLY A 106 -5.33 33.34 -3.56
C GLY A 106 -3.91 33.39 -3.03
N GLY A 107 -3.47 34.56 -2.57
CA GLY A 107 -2.13 34.76 -2.04
C GLY A 107 -1.98 34.21 -0.64
N TYR A 108 -0.77 33.91 -0.31
CA TYR A 108 -0.26 33.41 0.95
C TYR A 108 -0.54 34.42 2.08
N LYS A 109 -1.31 34.03 3.09
CA LYS A 109 -1.46 34.87 4.31
C LYS A 109 -0.14 34.79 5.07
N PRO A 110 0.63 35.89 5.23
CA PRO A 110 1.84 35.86 6.03
C PRO A 110 1.48 35.40 7.45
N LEU A 111 2.21 34.44 7.97
CA LEU A 111 2.03 33.96 9.33
C LEU A 111 2.46 35.03 10.33
N GLY A 112 1.57 35.37 11.25
CA GLY A 112 1.94 36.06 12.47
C GLY A 112 2.72 35.14 13.42
N ARG A 113 3.41 35.73 14.40
CA ARG A 113 4.17 35.00 15.43
C ARG A 113 3.29 34.02 16.19
N HIS A 114 2.06 34.42 16.52
CA HIS A 114 1.07 33.55 17.17
C HIS A 114 0.74 32.33 16.29
N ASP A 115 0.36 32.54 15.03
CA ASP A 115 0.04 31.46 14.09
C ASP A 115 1.26 30.56 13.84
N GLY A 116 2.46 31.15 13.76
CA GLY A 116 3.72 30.42 13.68
C GLY A 116 3.94 29.53 14.90
N GLY A 117 3.74 30.07 16.11
CA GLY A 117 3.84 29.32 17.36
C GLY A 117 2.85 28.16 17.43
N VAL A 118 1.58 28.39 17.04
CA VAL A 118 0.56 27.33 16.96
C VAL A 118 1.02 26.20 16.04
N ARG A 119 1.60 26.53 14.88
CA ARG A 119 2.06 25.53 13.91
C ARG A 119 3.31 24.81 14.37
N MET A 120 4.29 25.51 14.96
CA MET A 120 5.49 24.89 15.50
C MET A 120 5.15 23.95 16.66
N CYS A 121 4.28 24.37 17.56
CA CYS A 121 3.79 23.54 18.65
C CYS A 121 3.12 22.24 18.13
N GLY A 122 2.18 22.37 17.19
CA GLY A 122 1.53 21.21 16.56
C GLY A 122 2.50 20.30 15.81
N TYR A 123 3.52 20.87 15.16
CA TYR A 123 4.56 20.11 14.45
C TYR A 123 5.36 19.22 15.42
N TRP A 124 5.81 19.76 16.56
CA TRP A 124 6.57 19.00 17.55
C TRP A 124 5.73 17.91 18.23
N TYR A 125 4.45 18.19 18.53
CA TYR A 125 3.52 17.15 18.98
C TYR A 125 3.38 16.01 17.96
N ASN A 126 3.30 16.33 16.66
CA ASN A 126 3.22 15.32 15.60
C ASN A 126 4.51 14.52 15.41
N LEU A 127 5.65 15.04 15.86
CA LEU A 127 6.92 14.29 15.97
C LEU A 127 6.97 13.37 17.20
N GLY A 128 5.91 13.32 18.01
CA GLY A 128 5.82 12.49 19.21
C GLY A 128 6.53 13.05 20.43
N MET A 129 6.82 14.34 20.45
CA MET A 129 7.42 15.01 21.63
C MET A 129 6.42 15.11 22.78
N THR A 130 6.91 14.97 24.00
CA THR A 130 6.11 15.20 25.22
C THR A 130 5.75 16.67 25.38
N GLU A 131 4.75 16.95 26.21
CA GLU A 131 4.34 18.34 26.51
C GLU A 131 5.50 19.18 27.02
N GLU A 132 6.36 18.64 27.88
CA GLU A 132 7.55 19.31 28.40
C GLU A 132 8.55 19.64 27.28
N GLN A 133 8.82 18.69 26.38
CA GLN A 133 9.72 18.89 25.25
C GLN A 133 9.16 19.93 24.29
N VAL A 134 7.85 19.88 24.00
CA VAL A 134 7.20 20.87 23.14
C VAL A 134 7.26 22.25 23.76
N ARG A 135 7.03 22.35 25.07
CA ARG A 135 7.15 23.62 25.83
C ARG A 135 8.54 24.22 25.66
N GLU A 136 9.58 23.46 25.96
CA GLU A 136 10.98 23.91 25.84
C GLU A 136 11.26 24.40 24.40
N LYS A 137 10.88 23.63 23.39
CA LYS A 137 11.07 23.97 22.00
C LYS A 137 10.32 25.23 21.55
N VAL A 138 9.09 25.45 22.02
CA VAL A 138 8.32 26.65 21.68
C VAL A 138 8.98 27.89 22.28
N PHE A 139 9.47 27.83 23.53
CA PHE A 139 10.20 28.94 24.14
C PHE A 139 11.53 29.23 23.43
N GLU A 140 12.33 28.21 23.09
CA GLU A 140 13.55 28.36 22.29
C GLU A 140 13.23 29.02 20.92
N TRP A 141 12.23 28.54 20.21
CA TRP A 141 11.82 29.08 18.92
C TRP A 141 11.32 30.54 19.06
N ASN A 142 10.61 30.88 20.15
CA ASN A 142 10.11 32.23 20.36
C ASN A 142 11.23 33.26 20.44
N GLN A 143 12.42 32.88 20.90
CA GLN A 143 13.58 33.78 20.95
C GLN A 143 14.10 34.15 19.55
N LEU A 144 13.77 33.33 18.53
CA LEU A 144 14.12 33.62 17.13
C LEU A 144 13.20 34.64 16.48
N ASN A 145 12.03 34.92 17.09
CA ASN A 145 11.08 35.92 16.61
C ASN A 145 11.57 37.34 16.89
N LYS A 146 11.23 38.29 16.03
CA LYS A 146 11.61 39.71 16.20
C LYS A 146 10.40 40.61 16.06
N PRO A 147 9.88 41.16 17.18
CA PRO A 147 10.23 40.83 18.56
C PRO A 147 9.67 39.48 18.99
N PRO A 148 10.18 38.83 20.05
CA PRO A 148 9.56 37.63 20.61
C PRO A 148 8.16 37.95 21.20
N MET A 149 7.31 36.95 21.30
CA MET A 149 6.04 37.01 22.02
C MET A 149 6.31 37.03 23.53
N ASP A 150 5.39 37.61 24.30
CA ASP A 150 5.46 37.50 25.75
C ASP A 150 5.15 36.08 26.24
N ASP A 151 5.60 35.75 27.45
CA ASP A 151 5.47 34.39 27.98
C ASP A 151 3.99 33.97 28.15
N LYS A 152 3.11 34.92 28.43
CA LYS A 152 1.66 34.65 28.59
C LYS A 152 1.03 34.23 27.25
N GLU A 153 1.46 34.85 26.16
CA GLU A 153 1.00 34.46 24.80
C GLU A 153 1.52 33.07 24.42
N VAL A 154 2.79 32.79 24.74
CA VAL A 154 3.38 31.45 24.51
C VAL A 154 2.63 30.37 25.30
N GLU A 155 2.33 30.63 26.58
CA GLU A 155 1.54 29.72 27.45
C GLU A 155 0.12 29.49 26.89
N THR A 156 -0.49 30.54 26.37
CA THR A 156 -1.82 30.43 25.72
C THR A 156 -1.78 29.49 24.50
N ILE A 157 -0.73 29.61 23.70
CA ILE A 157 -0.52 28.70 22.53
C ILE A 157 -0.35 27.26 23.01
N LEU A 158 0.56 27.03 23.98
CA LEU A 158 0.84 25.68 24.50
C LEU A 158 -0.43 25.04 25.05
N THR A 159 -1.20 25.74 25.87
CA THR A 159 -2.45 25.25 26.46
C THR A 159 -3.48 24.91 25.35
N SER A 160 -3.66 25.82 24.41
CA SER A 160 -4.67 25.66 23.33
C SER A 160 -4.31 24.52 22.40
N VAL A 161 -3.06 24.47 21.94
CA VAL A 161 -2.61 23.43 21.01
C VAL A 161 -2.50 22.07 21.70
N GLY A 162 -2.07 22.02 22.96
CA GLY A 162 -2.03 20.79 23.73
C GLY A 162 -3.43 20.15 23.88
N LYS A 163 -4.44 20.94 24.25
CA LYS A 163 -5.84 20.47 24.31
C LYS A 163 -6.34 19.99 22.94
N MET A 164 -6.02 20.73 21.88
CA MET A 164 -6.43 20.37 20.53
C MET A 164 -5.71 19.09 20.05
N HIS A 165 -4.44 18.94 20.38
CA HIS A 165 -3.67 17.74 20.08
C HIS A 165 -4.25 16.51 20.77
N GLN A 166 -4.53 16.61 22.07
CA GLN A 166 -5.13 15.53 22.85
C GLN A 166 -6.49 15.13 22.29
N LYS A 167 -7.35 16.10 21.99
CA LYS A 167 -8.62 15.82 21.31
C LYS A 167 -8.46 15.18 19.95
N ASN A 168 -7.47 15.60 19.15
CA ASN A 168 -7.19 15.00 17.85
C ASN A 168 -6.72 13.54 17.98
N LEU A 169 -5.95 13.20 19.02
CA LEU A 169 -5.56 11.81 19.30
C LEU A 169 -6.75 10.93 19.69
N GLU A 170 -7.70 11.49 20.48
CA GLU A 170 -8.93 10.80 20.85
C GLU A 170 -9.84 10.57 19.62
N ASP A 171 -10.03 11.61 18.81
CA ASP A 171 -10.90 11.56 17.62
C ASP A 171 -10.28 10.78 16.43
N ASN A 172 -8.96 10.73 16.35
CA ASN A 172 -8.21 10.07 15.28
C ASN A 172 -6.99 9.34 15.85
N PRO A 173 -7.19 8.23 16.52
CA PRO A 173 -6.09 7.45 17.06
C PRO A 173 -5.16 7.00 15.92
N GLU A 174 -3.85 6.98 16.20
CA GLU A 174 -2.88 6.42 15.26
C GLU A 174 -3.26 4.97 14.94
N PRO A 175 -3.22 4.57 13.66
CA PRO A 175 -3.53 3.20 13.30
C PRO A 175 -2.69 2.23 14.12
N THR A 176 -3.35 1.29 14.77
CA THR A 176 -2.69 0.28 15.59
C THR A 176 -2.91 -1.10 15.00
N LEU A 177 -1.85 -1.90 14.99
CA LEU A 177 -1.96 -3.29 14.63
C LEU A 177 -2.51 -4.10 15.82
N ALA A 178 -3.49 -4.98 15.58
CA ALA A 178 -4.07 -5.80 16.63
C ALA A 178 -2.99 -6.61 17.36
N LYS A 179 -3.17 -6.81 18.69
CA LYS A 179 -2.17 -7.41 19.58
C LYS A 179 -1.58 -8.72 19.07
N ASN A 180 -2.41 -9.56 18.44
CA ASN A 180 -1.98 -10.86 17.89
C ASN A 180 -1.00 -10.72 16.71
N TYR A 181 -0.96 -9.56 16.06
CA TYR A 181 -0.14 -9.28 14.86
C TYR A 181 0.99 -8.29 15.13
N MET A 182 1.13 -7.79 16.37
CA MET A 182 2.16 -6.80 16.76
C MET A 182 3.59 -7.22 16.38
N ARG A 183 3.86 -8.53 16.31
CA ARG A 183 5.16 -9.06 15.85
C ARG A 183 5.53 -8.64 14.42
N PHE A 184 4.54 -8.28 13.61
CA PHE A 184 4.72 -7.85 12.22
C PHE A 184 4.89 -6.34 12.09
N LYS A 185 4.61 -5.57 13.15
CA LYS A 185 4.58 -4.10 13.12
C LYS A 185 5.85 -3.51 12.53
N LYS A 186 7.02 -3.86 13.06
CA LYS A 186 8.32 -3.32 12.60
C LYS A 186 8.55 -3.55 11.11
N MET A 187 8.15 -4.70 10.61
CA MET A 187 8.29 -5.07 9.20
C MET A 187 7.38 -4.23 8.30
N VAL A 188 6.12 -4.06 8.70
CA VAL A 188 5.15 -3.28 7.92
C VAL A 188 5.41 -1.78 8.02
N ASP A 189 5.84 -1.28 9.19
CA ASP A 189 6.27 0.12 9.35
C ASP A 189 7.41 0.46 8.38
N ALA A 190 8.35 -0.47 8.17
CA ALA A 190 9.42 -0.28 7.20
C ALA A 190 8.89 -0.18 5.75
N LEU A 191 7.81 -0.89 5.40
CA LEU A 191 7.16 -0.76 4.10
C LEU A 191 6.39 0.56 3.98
N ILE A 192 5.70 0.98 5.04
CA ILE A 192 4.98 2.26 5.09
C ILE A 192 5.96 3.43 4.93
N ALA A 193 7.17 3.32 5.48
CA ALA A 193 8.21 4.32 5.40
C ALA A 193 8.86 4.46 4.01
N ILE A 194 8.69 3.48 3.09
CA ILE A 194 9.17 3.62 1.71
C ILE A 194 8.45 4.80 1.05
N PRO A 195 9.15 5.76 0.43
CA PRO A 195 8.53 6.86 -0.31
C PRO A 195 7.57 6.36 -1.40
N GLY A 196 6.61 7.19 -1.80
CA GLY A 196 5.69 6.91 -2.89
C GLY A 196 4.25 6.63 -2.46
N ILE A 197 3.38 6.49 -3.45
CA ILE A 197 1.94 6.21 -3.27
C ILE A 197 1.75 4.72 -3.00
N LYS A 198 1.02 4.39 -1.93
CA LYS A 198 0.74 3.02 -1.51
C LYS A 198 -0.63 2.58 -2.02
N TYR A 199 -0.67 1.39 -2.61
CA TYR A 199 -1.86 0.73 -3.11
C TYR A 199 -1.99 -0.65 -2.43
N PRO A 200 -2.62 -0.74 -1.25
CA PRO A 200 -2.91 -2.02 -0.61
C PRO A 200 -3.97 -2.78 -1.42
N GLU A 201 -3.85 -4.11 -1.48
CA GLU A 201 -4.77 -5.00 -2.21
C GLU A 201 -5.08 -4.49 -3.63
N LEU A 202 -4.03 -4.07 -4.35
CA LEU A 202 -4.18 -3.55 -5.70
C LEU A 202 -4.76 -4.60 -6.64
N LYS A 203 -6.01 -4.39 -7.06
CA LYS A 203 -6.70 -5.23 -8.03
C LYS A 203 -6.31 -4.82 -9.44
N MET A 204 -5.71 -5.73 -10.16
CA MET A 204 -5.20 -5.53 -11.52
C MET A 204 -5.92 -6.45 -12.49
N ALA A 205 -6.33 -5.92 -13.64
CA ALA A 205 -6.85 -6.73 -14.75
C ALA A 205 -6.45 -6.14 -16.10
N LEU A 206 -6.15 -7.02 -17.05
CA LEU A 206 -5.82 -6.63 -18.43
C LEU A 206 -6.66 -7.44 -19.42
N THR A 207 -6.99 -6.79 -20.53
CA THR A 207 -7.59 -7.44 -21.71
C THR A 207 -6.57 -8.28 -22.47
N LYS A 208 -7.03 -9.07 -23.47
CA LYS A 208 -6.13 -9.80 -24.41
C LYS A 208 -5.20 -8.87 -25.20
N LYS A 209 -5.55 -7.59 -25.35
CA LYS A 209 -4.70 -6.58 -25.99
C LYS A 209 -3.68 -5.94 -25.04
N MET A 210 -3.58 -6.41 -23.81
CA MET A 210 -2.74 -5.84 -22.73
C MET A 210 -3.13 -4.40 -22.35
N GLU A 211 -4.40 -4.08 -22.45
CA GLU A 211 -4.97 -2.82 -22.00
C GLU A 211 -5.56 -3.00 -20.60
N GLN A 212 -5.38 -2.02 -19.73
CA GLN A 212 -6.01 -2.02 -18.41
C GLN A 212 -7.54 -2.05 -18.55
N CYS A 213 -8.18 -2.83 -17.70
CA CYS A 213 -9.64 -2.86 -17.57
C CYS A 213 -10.04 -3.05 -16.10
N ASP A 214 -11.34 -2.91 -15.81
CA ASP A 214 -11.85 -3.17 -14.47
C ASP A 214 -11.66 -4.64 -14.08
N PHE A 215 -11.44 -4.88 -12.78
CA PHE A 215 -11.17 -6.21 -12.25
C PHE A 215 -12.28 -7.23 -12.55
N ASN A 216 -13.51 -6.75 -12.72
CA ASN A 216 -14.68 -7.56 -13.06
C ASN A 216 -15.21 -7.33 -14.47
N ASP A 217 -14.47 -6.60 -15.33
CA ASP A 217 -14.82 -6.39 -16.73
C ASP A 217 -14.97 -7.74 -17.47
N GLU A 218 -15.96 -7.86 -18.34
CA GLU A 218 -16.17 -9.07 -19.15
C GLU A 218 -15.02 -9.34 -20.14
N LYS A 219 -14.35 -8.27 -20.59
CA LYS A 219 -13.20 -8.35 -21.52
C LYS A 219 -11.88 -8.68 -20.82
N ARG A 220 -11.88 -8.82 -19.49
CA ARG A 220 -10.66 -9.17 -18.76
C ARG A 220 -10.14 -10.53 -19.22
N TRP A 221 -8.88 -10.58 -19.51
CA TRP A 221 -8.20 -11.83 -19.90
C TRP A 221 -7.31 -12.35 -18.78
N VAL A 222 -6.56 -11.47 -18.12
CA VAL A 222 -5.73 -11.79 -16.96
C VAL A 222 -6.06 -10.88 -15.80
N ARG A 223 -6.03 -11.43 -14.59
CA ARG A 223 -6.22 -10.67 -13.35
C ARG A 223 -5.28 -11.13 -12.24
N GLY A 224 -4.96 -10.21 -11.35
CA GLY A 224 -4.17 -10.46 -10.15
C GLY A 224 -4.48 -9.45 -9.07
N ILE A 225 -4.12 -9.78 -7.86
CA ILE A 225 -4.18 -8.88 -6.71
C ILE A 225 -2.78 -8.89 -6.10
N ALA A 226 -2.22 -7.70 -5.88
CA ALA A 226 -0.97 -7.54 -5.17
C ALA A 226 -1.27 -7.01 -3.77
N ASP A 227 -0.72 -7.64 -2.73
CA ASP A 227 -1.02 -7.29 -1.34
C ASP A 227 -0.63 -5.83 -1.04
N LEU A 228 0.50 -5.37 -1.57
CA LEU A 228 0.90 -3.97 -1.51
C LEU A 228 1.75 -3.60 -2.73
N VAL A 229 1.36 -2.52 -3.40
CA VAL A 229 2.19 -1.84 -4.41
C VAL A 229 2.53 -0.45 -3.91
N ILE A 230 3.79 -0.05 -4.05
CA ILE A 230 4.26 1.29 -3.74
C ILE A 230 4.86 1.86 -5.02
N VAL A 231 4.36 3.00 -5.48
CA VAL A 231 4.86 3.68 -6.69
C VAL A 231 5.55 4.97 -6.28
N ASP A 232 6.83 5.08 -6.61
CA ASP A 232 7.66 6.24 -6.34
C ASP A 232 8.35 6.68 -7.65
N ASN A 233 7.78 7.71 -8.30
CA ASN A 233 8.23 8.20 -9.60
C ASN A 233 8.33 7.09 -10.66
N ASP A 234 9.53 6.75 -11.14
CA ASP A 234 9.78 5.74 -12.16
C ASP A 234 10.08 4.32 -11.60
N GLU A 235 10.08 4.18 -10.27
CA GLU A 235 10.25 2.90 -9.58
C GLU A 235 8.97 2.46 -8.87
N ALA A 236 8.75 1.14 -8.80
CA ALA A 236 7.71 0.59 -7.96
C ALA A 236 8.20 -0.61 -7.14
N TYR A 237 7.53 -0.83 -6.01
CA TYR A 237 7.75 -1.97 -5.13
C TYR A 237 6.48 -2.80 -5.08
N ILE A 238 6.58 -4.10 -5.30
CA ILE A 238 5.47 -5.05 -5.18
C ILE A 238 5.80 -5.98 -4.03
N ILE A 239 4.94 -6.03 -3.05
CA ILE A 239 5.08 -6.87 -1.87
C ILE A 239 3.94 -7.89 -1.86
N ASP A 240 4.28 -9.15 -1.69
CA ASP A 240 3.33 -10.25 -1.52
C ASP A 240 3.63 -10.94 -0.18
N TYR A 241 2.68 -10.90 0.74
CA TYR A 241 2.82 -11.44 2.08
C TYR A 241 2.71 -12.96 2.08
N LYS A 242 3.58 -13.64 2.80
CA LYS A 242 3.59 -15.09 2.93
C LYS A 242 3.65 -15.50 4.41
N THR A 243 2.70 -16.31 4.84
CA THR A 243 2.69 -16.90 6.19
C THR A 243 3.29 -18.31 6.22
N GLY A 244 3.52 -18.90 5.05
CA GLY A 244 4.09 -20.24 4.90
C GLY A 244 5.60 -20.31 5.05
N SER A 245 6.16 -21.48 4.65
CA SER A 245 7.61 -21.74 4.68
C SER A 245 8.33 -20.99 3.55
N ASN A 246 9.52 -20.47 3.86
CA ASN A 246 10.41 -19.84 2.87
C ASN A 246 11.46 -20.82 2.28
N LYS A 247 11.31 -22.12 2.52
CA LYS A 247 12.31 -23.11 2.06
C LYS A 247 12.40 -23.21 0.53
N TYR A 248 11.25 -23.05 -0.16
CA TYR A 248 11.16 -23.12 -1.62
C TYR A 248 10.28 -21.98 -2.12
N PRO A 249 10.79 -20.74 -2.23
CA PRO A 249 10.02 -19.61 -2.65
C PRO A 249 9.65 -19.70 -4.14
N ASP A 250 8.38 -19.53 -4.49
CA ASP A 250 7.92 -19.47 -5.88
C ASP A 250 7.70 -18.01 -6.30
N THR A 251 8.71 -17.42 -6.93
CA THR A 251 8.72 -16.02 -7.34
C THR A 251 8.00 -15.76 -8.67
N LYS A 252 7.51 -16.80 -9.35
CA LYS A 252 6.86 -16.63 -10.67
C LYS A 252 5.62 -15.75 -10.63
N GLN A 253 4.94 -15.72 -9.48
CA GLN A 253 3.81 -14.81 -9.23
C GLN A 253 4.22 -13.35 -9.35
N LEU A 254 5.38 -12.99 -8.78
CA LEU A 254 5.89 -11.62 -8.81
C LEU A 254 6.12 -11.10 -10.23
N ARG A 255 6.56 -11.99 -11.14
CA ARG A 255 6.74 -11.65 -12.55
C ARG A 255 5.43 -11.23 -13.21
N LEU A 256 4.33 -11.97 -13.00
CA LEU A 256 3.04 -11.60 -13.55
C LEU A 256 2.56 -10.26 -12.97
N MET A 257 2.70 -10.07 -11.65
CA MET A 257 2.33 -8.82 -11.00
C MET A 257 3.14 -7.64 -11.56
N ALA A 258 4.45 -7.81 -11.76
CA ALA A 258 5.29 -6.78 -12.35
C ALA A 258 4.87 -6.43 -13.79
N LEU A 259 4.55 -7.44 -14.61
CA LEU A 259 4.06 -7.22 -15.97
C LEU A 259 2.77 -6.42 -16.01
N MET A 260 1.82 -6.73 -15.14
CA MET A 260 0.56 -6.01 -15.03
C MET A 260 0.79 -4.58 -14.50
N CYS A 261 1.66 -4.42 -13.50
CA CYS A 261 2.04 -3.12 -12.96
C CYS A 261 2.65 -2.20 -14.02
N PHE A 262 3.51 -2.69 -14.90
CA PHE A 262 4.07 -1.89 -16.00
C PHE A 262 3.01 -1.39 -16.99
N VAL A 263 1.91 -2.11 -17.16
CA VAL A 263 0.79 -1.67 -18.01
C VAL A 263 -0.03 -0.60 -17.31
N ILE A 264 -0.31 -0.80 -16.01
CA ILE A 264 -1.18 0.08 -15.21
C ILE A 264 -0.48 1.40 -14.87
N PHE A 265 0.83 1.36 -14.64
CA PHE A 265 1.67 2.52 -14.32
C PHE A 265 2.68 2.75 -15.45
N PRO A 266 2.31 3.49 -16.52
CA PRO A 266 3.18 3.68 -17.68
C PRO A 266 4.46 4.47 -17.36
N GLU A 267 4.47 5.26 -16.28
CA GLU A 267 5.64 6.00 -15.78
C GLU A 267 6.70 5.11 -15.14
N VAL A 268 6.32 3.94 -14.62
CA VAL A 268 7.23 3.03 -13.91
C VAL A 268 8.13 2.29 -14.91
N ASN A 269 9.45 2.38 -14.74
CA ASN A 269 10.46 1.71 -15.56
C ASN A 269 11.16 0.56 -14.85
N LYS A 270 11.16 0.58 -13.50
CA LYS A 270 11.80 -0.45 -12.67
C LYS A 270 10.85 -0.92 -11.59
N ILE A 271 10.82 -2.22 -11.36
CA ILE A 271 10.01 -2.83 -10.30
C ILE A 271 10.91 -3.75 -9.46
N LYS A 272 10.87 -3.54 -8.15
CA LYS A 272 11.42 -4.45 -7.14
C LYS A 272 10.26 -5.21 -6.53
N ALA A 273 10.13 -6.50 -6.83
CA ALA A 273 9.03 -7.32 -6.33
C ALA A 273 9.54 -8.37 -5.36
N GLY A 274 8.84 -8.57 -4.25
CA GLY A 274 9.30 -9.48 -3.22
C GLY A 274 8.21 -10.26 -2.49
N LEU A 275 8.57 -11.49 -2.12
CA LEU A 275 7.82 -12.32 -1.20
C LEU A 275 8.29 -12.00 0.23
N LEU A 276 7.40 -11.48 1.04
CA LEU A 276 7.66 -11.16 2.44
C LEU A 276 7.14 -12.27 3.34
N PHE A 277 8.02 -13.14 3.80
CA PHE A 277 7.70 -14.24 4.70
C PHE A 277 7.54 -13.72 6.13
N CYS A 278 6.32 -13.32 6.48
CA CYS A 278 6.00 -12.64 7.73
C CYS A 278 6.45 -13.41 8.97
N MET A 279 6.26 -14.75 8.97
CA MET A 279 6.62 -15.63 10.11
C MET A 279 8.13 -15.80 10.30
N LYS A 280 8.92 -15.52 9.28
CA LYS A 280 10.38 -15.73 9.27
C LYS A 280 11.16 -14.42 9.21
N ASN A 281 10.45 -13.31 9.07
CA ASN A 281 11.05 -11.98 8.83
C ASN A 281 12.11 -12.04 7.71
N SER A 282 11.78 -12.74 6.62
CA SER A 282 12.67 -12.89 5.46
C SER A 282 12.02 -12.38 4.20
N PHE A 283 12.84 -11.79 3.34
CA PHE A 283 12.40 -11.16 2.12
C PHE A 283 13.16 -11.76 0.92
N VAL A 284 12.42 -12.29 -0.05
CA VAL A 284 12.97 -12.81 -1.30
C VAL A 284 12.56 -11.91 -2.43
N GLN A 285 13.52 -11.21 -3.05
CA GLN A 285 13.28 -10.17 -4.02
C GLN A 285 13.76 -10.55 -5.41
N GLU A 286 13.01 -10.12 -6.43
CA GLU A 286 13.42 -10.06 -7.84
C GLU A 286 13.25 -8.63 -8.37
N SER A 287 14.04 -8.28 -9.39
CA SER A 287 13.95 -6.98 -10.05
C SER A 287 13.55 -7.18 -11.51
N TYR A 288 12.70 -6.26 -12.00
CA TYR A 288 12.20 -6.25 -13.37
C TYR A 288 12.36 -4.87 -13.97
N THR A 289 12.64 -4.82 -15.28
CA THR A 289 12.68 -3.57 -16.05
C THR A 289 11.60 -3.61 -17.12
N ARG A 290 11.16 -2.43 -17.55
CA ARG A 290 10.17 -2.29 -18.63
C ARG A 290 10.68 -2.89 -19.94
N GLU A 291 11.96 -2.81 -20.21
CA GLU A 291 12.59 -3.39 -21.41
C GLU A 291 12.44 -4.91 -21.50
N ASP A 292 12.37 -5.60 -20.36
CA ASP A 292 12.23 -7.04 -20.26
C ASP A 292 10.78 -7.56 -20.37
N ILE A 293 9.79 -6.69 -20.58
CA ILE A 293 8.36 -7.06 -20.61
C ILE A 293 8.10 -8.20 -21.58
N HIS A 294 8.53 -8.07 -22.84
CA HIS A 294 8.27 -9.09 -23.87
C HIS A 294 8.90 -10.44 -23.53
N LYS A 295 10.12 -10.44 -23.02
CA LYS A 295 10.83 -11.65 -22.59
C LYS A 295 10.13 -12.30 -21.37
N SER A 296 9.59 -11.51 -20.50
CA SER A 296 8.88 -11.96 -19.31
C SER A 296 7.51 -12.56 -19.66
N TRP A 297 6.76 -11.97 -20.59
CA TRP A 297 5.51 -12.54 -21.11
C TRP A 297 5.70 -13.89 -21.81
N LYS A 298 6.76 -14.08 -22.59
CA LYS A 298 7.08 -15.36 -23.24
C LYS A 298 7.11 -16.53 -22.26
N LYS A 299 7.43 -16.31 -20.98
CA LYS A 299 7.45 -17.37 -19.97
C LYS A 299 6.07 -17.92 -19.60
N PHE A 300 5.02 -17.16 -19.87
CA PHE A 300 3.64 -17.59 -19.68
C PHE A 300 3.02 -18.18 -20.94
N GLN A 301 3.62 -17.97 -22.13
CA GLN A 301 3.04 -18.34 -23.41
C GLN A 301 2.75 -19.84 -23.50
N THR A 302 3.76 -20.70 -23.31
CA THR A 302 3.59 -22.15 -23.45
C THR A 302 2.50 -22.74 -22.54
N PRO A 303 2.43 -22.41 -21.23
CA PRO A 303 1.33 -22.90 -20.41
C PRO A 303 -0.03 -22.31 -20.81
N LEU A 304 -0.09 -21.08 -21.31
CA LEU A 304 -1.33 -20.47 -21.79
C LEU A 304 -1.80 -21.12 -23.09
N ASP A 305 -0.90 -21.44 -24.03
CA ASP A 305 -1.23 -22.17 -25.25
C ASP A 305 -1.82 -23.56 -24.94
N ARG A 306 -1.22 -24.27 -23.99
CA ARG A 306 -1.74 -25.57 -23.51
C ARG A 306 -3.12 -25.44 -22.87
N LEU A 307 -3.32 -24.40 -22.03
CA LEU A 307 -4.62 -24.12 -21.42
C LEU A 307 -5.67 -23.81 -22.48
N THR A 308 -5.33 -22.99 -23.49
CA THR A 308 -6.20 -22.68 -24.63
C THR A 308 -6.58 -23.97 -25.40
N MET A 309 -5.60 -24.83 -25.71
CA MET A 309 -5.87 -26.11 -26.36
C MET A 309 -6.79 -27.01 -25.53
N SER A 310 -6.64 -27.02 -24.20
CA SER A 310 -7.53 -27.81 -23.34
C SER A 310 -8.97 -27.32 -23.40
N TYR A 311 -9.18 -26.00 -23.44
CA TYR A 311 -10.53 -25.42 -23.63
C TYR A 311 -11.10 -25.70 -25.01
N GLU A 312 -10.30 -25.59 -26.07
CA GLU A 312 -10.77 -25.80 -27.48
C GLU A 312 -11.10 -27.26 -27.78
N LYS A 313 -10.35 -28.20 -27.18
CA LYS A 313 -10.53 -29.64 -27.42
C LYS A 313 -11.33 -30.35 -26.35
N ASP A 314 -11.68 -29.66 -25.29
CA ASP A 314 -12.25 -30.22 -24.03
C ASP A 314 -11.44 -31.41 -23.49
N GLN A 315 -10.11 -31.29 -23.51
CA GLN A 315 -9.18 -32.33 -23.08
C GLN A 315 -8.43 -31.91 -21.83
N TRP A 316 -8.68 -32.62 -20.74
CA TRP A 316 -8.19 -32.28 -19.40
C TRP A 316 -7.46 -33.47 -18.76
N MET A 317 -6.27 -33.75 -19.25
CA MET A 317 -5.51 -34.93 -18.83
C MET A 317 -5.05 -34.82 -17.35
N PRO A 318 -5.22 -35.91 -16.58
CA PRO A 318 -4.65 -35.91 -15.22
C PRO A 318 -3.12 -35.90 -15.28
N ASN A 319 -2.51 -35.29 -14.26
CA ASN A 319 -1.07 -35.31 -14.04
C ASN A 319 -0.78 -35.98 -12.68
N PRO A 320 -0.57 -37.29 -12.62
CA PRO A 320 -0.39 -38.00 -11.36
C PRO A 320 0.88 -37.57 -10.63
N THR A 321 0.73 -37.28 -9.34
CA THR A 321 1.85 -36.94 -8.45
C THR A 321 1.65 -37.59 -7.09
N PRO A 322 2.70 -37.64 -6.22
CA PRO A 322 2.53 -38.08 -4.84
C PRO A 322 1.47 -37.30 -4.05
N LEU A 323 1.08 -36.13 -4.54
CA LEU A 323 0.06 -35.25 -3.90
C LEU A 323 -1.38 -35.64 -4.26
N CYS A 324 -1.60 -36.64 -5.12
CA CYS A 324 -2.95 -37.09 -5.46
C CYS A 324 -3.76 -37.59 -4.26
N GLY A 325 -3.12 -38.06 -3.19
CA GLY A 325 -3.78 -38.44 -1.95
C GLY A 325 -4.39 -37.29 -1.14
N TRP A 326 -4.09 -36.04 -1.49
CA TRP A 326 -4.67 -34.80 -0.92
C TRP A 326 -5.51 -34.02 -1.93
N CYS A 327 -5.69 -34.59 -3.11
CA CYS A 327 -6.49 -33.95 -4.15
C CYS A 327 -7.97 -34.02 -3.77
N PRO A 328 -8.75 -32.93 -3.90
CA PRO A 328 -10.18 -32.95 -3.62
C PRO A 328 -10.98 -33.77 -4.64
N VAL A 329 -10.40 -34.12 -5.80
CA VAL A 329 -11.08 -34.82 -6.88
C VAL A 329 -11.07 -36.32 -6.61
N GLU A 330 -12.00 -36.76 -5.77
CA GLU A 330 -12.09 -38.15 -5.32
C GLU A 330 -12.47 -39.13 -6.44
N THR A 331 -13.17 -38.66 -7.44
CA THR A 331 -13.57 -39.46 -8.63
C THR A 331 -12.45 -39.71 -9.62
N CYS A 332 -11.26 -39.10 -9.43
CA CYS A 332 -10.12 -39.30 -10.30
C CYS A 332 -9.50 -40.68 -10.09
N GLU A 333 -9.21 -41.41 -11.17
CA GLU A 333 -8.56 -42.73 -11.14
C GLU A 333 -7.22 -42.78 -10.42
N HIS A 334 -6.56 -41.62 -10.27
CA HIS A 334 -5.30 -41.47 -9.56
C HIS A 334 -5.48 -41.01 -8.11
N HIS A 335 -6.72 -40.80 -7.67
CA HIS A 335 -6.98 -40.46 -6.27
C HIS A 335 -6.66 -41.66 -5.37
N ARG A 336 -5.76 -41.48 -4.43
CA ARG A 336 -5.36 -42.49 -3.46
C ARG A 336 -5.52 -41.92 -2.06
N PRO A 337 -6.70 -42.11 -1.43
CA PRO A 337 -6.92 -41.59 -0.07
C PRO A 337 -5.84 -42.11 0.88
N ARG A 338 -5.34 -41.27 1.73
CA ARG A 338 -4.44 -41.71 2.80
C ARG A 338 -5.18 -42.66 3.74
N ARG A 339 -4.56 -43.77 3.99
CA ARG A 339 -4.94 -44.68 5.06
C ARG A 339 -4.58 -44.07 6.41
#